data_55597eb1636ca792bcfdb5dafd0d1dbb
#
_entry.id   55597eb1636ca792bcfdb5dafd0d1dbb
#
_cell.length_a   1.000
_cell.length_b   1.000
_cell.length_c   1.000
_cell.angle_alpha   90.00
_cell.angle_beta   90.00
_cell.angle_gamma   90.00
#
_symmetry.space_group_name_H-M   'P 1'
#
loop_
_entity.id
_entity.type
_entity.pdbx_description
1 polymer ?
#
loop_
_entity_poly.entity_id
_entity_poly.type
_entity_poly.pdbx_seq_one_letter_code
_entity_poly.pdbx_strand_id
1 'polypeptide(L)'
;MLKHDQFWHYACQLYSNKQMEEVLLHFQNAHNKNVNLCLLLDYLTELGKQLSQADVEALILCAAKLDQQLLSPYRLLRRTLKDEHHAYPNYASARSSLLKAELELEKLQQHSLIELVNTCLPSHNTGANNLALYLPESLVHQFMRAKS
;
A
#
# COMPACT_ATOMS: atom_id res chain seq x y z
N MET A 1 -8.82 18.52 2.07
CA MET A 1 -7.43 18.03 1.97
C MET A 1 -7.27 16.78 2.81
N LEU A 2 -6.70 15.73 2.26
CA LEU A 2 -6.47 14.47 2.98
C LEU A 2 -5.34 14.63 3.99
N LYS A 3 -5.49 13.99 5.14
CA LYS A 3 -4.48 13.96 6.19
C LYS A 3 -3.94 12.53 6.32
N HIS A 4 -2.62 12.43 6.46
CA HIS A 4 -1.97 11.12 6.57
C HIS A 4 -2.47 10.31 7.77
N ASP A 5 -2.67 10.92 8.92
CA ASP A 5 -3.10 10.21 10.12
C ASP A 5 -4.41 9.45 9.92
N GLN A 6 -5.37 10.07 9.25
CA GLN A 6 -6.65 9.46 8.97
C GLN A 6 -6.51 8.30 7.98
N PHE A 7 -5.70 8.47 6.95
CA PHE A 7 -5.42 7.40 6.01
C PHE A 7 -4.66 6.25 6.67
N TRP A 8 -3.66 6.56 7.49
CA TRP A 8 -2.92 5.53 8.22
C TRP A 8 -3.85 4.67 9.08
N HIS A 9 -4.75 5.33 9.81
CA HIS A 9 -5.74 4.63 10.63
C HIS A 9 -6.64 3.71 9.80
N TYR A 10 -7.16 4.22 8.68
CA TYR A 10 -7.98 3.45 7.76
C TYR A 10 -7.22 2.23 7.21
N ALA A 11 -6.00 2.45 6.77
CA ALA A 11 -5.14 1.39 6.23
C ALA A 11 -4.87 0.30 7.27
N CYS A 12 -4.58 0.69 8.51
CA CYS A 12 -4.33 -0.25 9.59
C CYS A 12 -5.58 -1.09 9.91
N GLN A 13 -6.76 -0.48 9.90
CA GLN A 13 -8.01 -1.20 10.14
C GLN A 13 -8.26 -2.26 9.05
N LEU A 14 -8.08 -1.90 7.77
CA LEU A 14 -8.25 -2.86 6.69
C LEU A 14 -7.22 -3.98 6.77
N TYR A 15 -5.97 -3.63 7.01
CA TYR A 15 -4.87 -4.60 7.03
C TYR A 15 -4.92 -5.52 8.26
N SER A 16 -5.64 -5.14 9.31
CA SER A 16 -5.85 -6.00 10.48
C SER A 16 -6.79 -7.17 10.19
N ASN A 17 -7.59 -7.08 9.13
CA ASN A 17 -8.39 -8.21 8.64
C ASN A 17 -7.44 -9.19 7.93
N LYS A 18 -7.39 -10.42 8.45
CA LYS A 18 -6.45 -11.42 7.94
C LYS A 18 -6.67 -11.76 6.46
N GLN A 19 -7.92 -11.83 6.02
CA GLN A 19 -8.23 -12.07 4.60
C GLN A 19 -7.73 -10.93 3.73
N MET A 20 -7.89 -9.69 4.17
CA MET A 20 -7.39 -8.52 3.46
C MET A 20 -5.86 -8.53 3.39
N GLU A 21 -5.19 -8.83 4.50
CA GLU A 21 -3.74 -8.95 4.52
C GLU A 21 -3.26 -9.98 3.49
N GLU A 22 -3.87 -11.16 3.47
CA GLU A 22 -3.50 -12.22 2.53
C GLU A 22 -3.70 -11.79 1.07
N VAL A 23 -4.82 -11.13 0.77
CA VAL A 23 -5.11 -10.64 -0.58
C VAL A 23 -4.10 -9.59 -1.02
N LEU A 24 -3.81 -8.61 -0.16
CA LEU A 24 -2.87 -7.54 -0.49
C LEU A 24 -1.44 -8.05 -0.65
N LEU A 25 -1.01 -8.99 0.19
CA LEU A 25 0.30 -9.62 0.04
C LEU A 25 0.38 -10.43 -1.27
N HIS A 26 -0.71 -11.11 -1.64
CA HIS A 26 -0.78 -11.81 -2.92
C HIS A 26 -0.66 -10.84 -4.10
N PHE A 27 -1.34 -9.68 -4.04
CA PHE A 27 -1.21 -8.65 -5.07
C PHE A 27 0.23 -8.16 -5.21
N GLN A 28 0.88 -7.95 -4.07
CA GLN A 28 2.28 -7.50 -4.06
C GLN A 28 3.22 -8.56 -4.63
N ASN A 29 3.08 -9.80 -4.22
CA ASN A 29 4.04 -10.86 -4.52
C ASN A 29 3.81 -11.50 -5.90
N ALA A 30 2.55 -11.66 -6.32
CA ALA A 30 2.21 -12.34 -7.56
C ALA A 30 1.87 -11.39 -8.71
N HIS A 31 1.42 -10.18 -8.43
CA HIS A 31 0.93 -9.24 -9.44
C HIS A 31 1.69 -7.92 -9.47
N ASN A 32 2.71 -7.78 -8.67
CA ASN A 32 3.55 -6.58 -8.60
C ASN A 32 2.74 -5.29 -8.37
N LYS A 33 1.73 -5.39 -7.50
CA LYS A 33 0.89 -4.25 -7.13
C LYS A 33 1.36 -3.64 -5.81
N ASN A 34 1.18 -2.34 -5.66
CA ASN A 34 1.57 -1.63 -4.45
C ASN A 34 0.42 -1.65 -3.44
N VAL A 35 0.68 -2.17 -2.24
CA VAL A 35 -0.32 -2.29 -1.18
C VAL A 35 -0.82 -0.92 -0.73
N ASN A 36 0.08 0.03 -0.49
CA ASN A 36 -0.31 1.38 -0.05
C ASN A 36 -1.20 2.08 -1.07
N LEU A 37 -0.90 1.90 -2.36
CA LEU A 37 -1.72 2.48 -3.42
C LEU A 37 -3.12 1.84 -3.46
N CYS A 38 -3.22 0.52 -3.33
CA CYS A 38 -4.53 -0.15 -3.25
C CYS A 38 -5.36 0.40 -2.10
N LEU A 39 -4.75 0.54 -0.92
CA LEU A 39 -5.43 1.06 0.26
C LEU A 39 -5.88 2.51 0.08
N LEU A 40 -5.04 3.33 -0.56
CA LEU A 40 -5.38 4.73 -0.82
C LEU A 40 -6.53 4.85 -1.81
N LEU A 41 -6.52 4.07 -2.88
CA LEU A 41 -7.59 4.10 -3.89
C LEU A 41 -8.92 3.69 -3.27
N ASP A 42 -8.92 2.68 -2.40
CA ASP A 42 -10.12 2.28 -1.69
C ASP A 42 -10.57 3.35 -0.70
N TYR A 43 -9.64 3.97 0.01
CA TYR A 43 -9.94 5.06 0.92
C TYR A 43 -10.64 6.23 0.23
N LEU A 44 -10.14 6.62 -0.95
CA LEU A 44 -10.76 7.68 -1.75
C LEU A 44 -12.18 7.29 -2.20
N THR A 45 -12.38 6.03 -2.55
CA THR A 45 -13.70 5.50 -2.89
C THR A 45 -14.66 5.65 -1.72
N GLU A 46 -14.21 5.29 -0.52
CA GLU A 46 -15.03 5.44 0.69
C GLU A 46 -15.38 6.91 0.98
N LEU A 47 -14.51 7.82 0.62
CA LEU A 47 -14.76 9.26 0.78
C LEU A 47 -15.64 9.85 -0.34
N GLY A 48 -16.09 9.03 -1.28
CA GLY A 48 -16.89 9.49 -2.41
C GLY A 48 -16.12 10.33 -3.40
N LYS A 49 -14.80 10.13 -3.51
CA LYS A 49 -13.92 10.87 -4.41
C LYS A 49 -13.45 9.98 -5.54
N GLN A 50 -13.47 10.50 -6.75
CA GLN A 50 -12.99 9.79 -7.93
C GLN A 50 -11.78 10.50 -8.54
N LEU A 51 -10.73 9.73 -8.81
CA LEU A 51 -9.55 10.20 -9.53
C LEU A 51 -9.71 9.97 -11.03
N SER A 52 -9.00 10.75 -11.82
CA SER A 52 -8.86 10.48 -13.24
C SER A 52 -7.84 9.37 -13.48
N GLN A 53 -7.85 8.77 -14.67
CA GLN A 53 -6.84 7.80 -15.06
C GLN A 53 -5.43 8.41 -15.00
N ALA A 54 -5.28 9.66 -15.42
CA ALA A 54 -4.00 10.37 -15.39
C ALA A 54 -3.49 10.52 -13.95
N ASP A 55 -4.37 10.84 -13.01
CA ASP A 55 -3.99 10.97 -11.59
C ASP A 55 -3.54 9.62 -11.02
N VAL A 56 -4.23 8.55 -11.35
CA VAL A 56 -3.85 7.21 -10.91
C VAL A 56 -2.49 6.81 -11.49
N GLU A 57 -2.24 7.12 -12.76
CA GLU A 57 -0.93 6.85 -13.38
C GLU A 57 0.20 7.60 -12.68
N ALA A 58 -0.03 8.85 -12.28
CA ALA A 58 0.94 9.62 -11.50
C ALA A 58 1.21 8.98 -10.14
N LEU A 59 0.17 8.49 -9.48
CA LEU A 59 0.30 7.78 -8.20
C LEU A 59 1.07 6.46 -8.37
N ILE A 60 0.83 5.73 -9.45
CA ILE A 60 1.56 4.49 -9.76
C ILE A 60 3.06 4.78 -9.87
N LEU A 61 3.44 5.82 -10.60
CA LEU A 61 4.84 6.20 -10.75
C LEU A 61 5.46 6.63 -9.43
N CYS A 62 4.73 7.38 -8.63
CA CYS A 62 5.18 7.80 -7.29
C CYS A 62 5.45 6.60 -6.38
N ALA A 63 4.50 5.66 -6.32
CA ALA A 63 4.64 4.45 -5.53
C ALA A 63 5.81 3.58 -6.02
N ALA A 64 5.93 3.40 -7.34
CA ALA A 64 6.97 2.58 -7.93
C ALA A 64 8.37 3.13 -7.64
N LYS A 65 8.53 4.45 -7.65
CA LYS A 65 9.81 5.09 -7.35
C LYS A 65 10.28 4.77 -5.93
N LEU A 66 9.39 4.91 -4.95
CA LEU A 66 9.72 4.64 -3.56
C LEU A 66 9.88 3.13 -3.28
N ASP A 67 9.10 2.29 -3.95
CA ASP A 67 9.32 0.84 -3.89
C ASP A 67 10.71 0.47 -4.38
N GLN A 68 11.10 1.01 -5.54
CA GLN A 68 12.38 0.69 -6.15
C GLN A 68 13.56 1.22 -5.33
N GLN A 69 13.44 2.42 -4.80
CA GLN A 69 14.54 3.07 -4.09
C GLN A 69 14.69 2.61 -2.63
N LEU A 70 13.58 2.27 -1.97
CA LEU A 70 13.58 2.03 -0.53
C LEU A 70 12.99 0.67 -0.14
N LEU A 71 11.72 0.43 -0.48
CA LEU A 71 10.99 -0.71 0.08
C LEU A 71 11.42 -2.05 -0.46
N SER A 72 11.61 -2.18 -1.79
CA SER A 72 12.05 -3.45 -2.38
C SER A 72 13.44 -3.87 -1.92
N PRO A 73 14.45 -2.97 -1.91
CA PRO A 73 15.76 -3.31 -1.34
C PRO A 73 15.67 -3.70 0.13
N TYR A 74 14.80 -3.01 0.89
CA TYR A 74 14.64 -3.27 2.32
C TYR A 74 14.00 -4.63 2.57
N ARG A 75 12.98 -4.99 1.80
CA ARG A 75 12.33 -6.31 1.87
C ARG A 75 13.30 -7.43 1.50
N LEU A 76 14.18 -7.18 0.53
CA LEU A 76 15.22 -8.13 0.17
C LEU A 76 16.21 -8.33 1.33
N LEU A 77 16.62 -7.24 1.97
CA LEU A 77 17.49 -7.31 3.15
C LEU A 77 16.85 -8.16 4.26
N ARG A 78 15.58 -7.95 4.54
CA ARG A 78 14.85 -8.71 5.56
C ARG A 78 14.79 -10.20 5.22
N ARG A 79 14.52 -10.54 3.95
CA ARG A 79 14.48 -11.94 3.51
C ARG A 79 15.86 -12.61 3.59
N THR A 80 16.89 -11.89 3.20
CA THR A 80 18.27 -12.39 3.28
C THR A 80 18.65 -12.67 4.73
N LEU A 81 18.32 -11.77 5.63
CA LEU A 81 18.56 -11.97 7.06
C LEU A 81 17.86 -13.23 7.56
N LYS A 82 16.61 -13.44 7.20
CA LYS A 82 15.84 -14.61 7.61
C LYS A 82 16.40 -15.90 7.00
N ASP A 83 16.68 -15.90 5.72
CA ASP A 83 17.04 -17.13 5.00
C ASP A 83 18.47 -17.57 5.28
N GLU A 84 19.40 -16.63 5.44
CA GLU A 84 20.83 -16.93 5.53
C GLU A 84 21.43 -16.71 6.92
N HIS A 85 20.78 -15.96 7.79
CA HIS A 85 21.38 -15.54 9.07
C HIS A 85 20.48 -15.74 10.30
N HIS A 86 19.41 -16.53 10.18
CA HIS A 86 18.44 -16.71 11.27
C HIS A 86 19.02 -17.45 12.49
N ALA A 87 20.14 -18.13 12.34
CA ALA A 87 20.76 -18.90 13.42
C ALA A 87 21.65 -18.06 14.35
N TYR A 88 21.93 -16.80 14.01
CA TYR A 88 22.74 -15.94 14.88
C TYR A 88 21.99 -15.53 16.15
N PRO A 89 22.70 -15.43 17.29
CA PRO A 89 22.03 -15.13 18.57
C PRO A 89 21.24 -13.82 18.59
N ASN A 90 21.66 -12.82 17.82
CA ASN A 90 21.00 -11.52 17.77
C ASN A 90 19.99 -11.39 16.62
N TYR A 91 19.65 -12.49 15.95
CA TYR A 91 18.71 -12.45 14.82
C TYR A 91 17.38 -11.80 15.19
N ALA A 92 16.78 -12.20 16.33
CA ALA A 92 15.48 -11.67 16.76
C ALA A 92 15.53 -10.15 16.95
N SER A 93 16.61 -9.64 17.53
CA SER A 93 16.81 -8.19 17.74
C SER A 93 16.98 -7.46 16.41
N ALA A 94 17.78 -7.99 15.50
CA ALA A 94 18.00 -7.43 14.17
C ALA A 94 16.68 -7.40 13.39
N ARG A 95 15.93 -8.50 13.39
CA ARG A 95 14.65 -8.60 12.72
C ARG A 95 13.66 -7.56 13.27
N SER A 96 13.58 -7.42 14.58
CA SER A 96 12.68 -6.45 15.22
C SER A 96 13.01 -5.03 14.79
N SER A 97 14.30 -4.66 14.75
CA SER A 97 14.73 -3.33 14.29
C SER A 97 14.40 -3.09 12.83
N LEU A 98 14.61 -4.12 11.98
CA LEU A 98 14.27 -4.00 10.55
C LEU A 98 12.77 -3.82 10.34
N LEU A 99 11.93 -4.54 11.08
CA LEU A 99 10.48 -4.41 10.96
C LEU A 99 10.00 -3.02 11.37
N LYS A 100 10.58 -2.43 12.41
CA LYS A 100 10.25 -1.06 12.83
C LYS A 100 10.64 -0.04 11.78
N ALA A 101 11.83 -0.17 11.20
CA ALA A 101 12.28 0.74 10.14
C ALA A 101 11.45 0.58 8.87
N GLU A 102 11.08 -0.65 8.50
CA GLU A 102 10.20 -0.90 7.36
C GLU A 102 8.86 -0.20 7.52
N LEU A 103 8.29 -0.25 8.72
CA LEU A 103 7.03 0.44 9.02
C LEU A 103 7.14 1.94 8.80
N GLU A 104 8.26 2.55 9.20
CA GLU A 104 8.49 3.97 8.94
C GLU A 104 8.62 4.27 7.44
N LEU A 105 9.23 3.37 6.66
CA LEU A 105 9.32 3.53 5.21
C LEU A 105 7.95 3.39 4.54
N GLU A 106 7.09 2.51 5.05
CA GLU A 106 5.72 2.40 4.57
C GLU A 106 4.94 3.70 4.82
N LYS A 107 5.11 4.29 6.00
CA LYS A 107 4.50 5.59 6.31
C LYS A 107 5.01 6.70 5.40
N LEU A 108 6.30 6.68 5.09
CA LEU A 108 6.91 7.65 4.18
C LEU A 108 6.27 7.57 2.79
N GLN A 109 6.08 6.35 2.27
CA GLN A 109 5.40 6.16 1.00
C GLN A 109 3.95 6.67 1.06
N GLN A 110 3.23 6.39 2.14
CA GLN A 110 1.87 6.90 2.32
C GLN A 110 1.82 8.43 2.33
N HIS A 111 2.77 9.08 3.04
CA HIS A 111 2.88 10.55 3.03
C HIS A 111 3.05 11.08 1.62
N SER A 112 3.95 10.48 0.85
CA SER A 112 4.23 10.88 -0.52
C SER A 112 2.98 10.76 -1.41
N LEU A 113 2.25 9.66 -1.28
CA LEU A 113 1.01 9.45 -2.04
C LEU A 113 -0.07 10.46 -1.65
N ILE A 114 -0.22 10.74 -0.37
CA ILE A 114 -1.20 11.73 0.13
C ILE A 114 -0.87 13.13 -0.38
N GLU A 115 0.40 13.52 -0.36
CA GLU A 115 0.83 14.82 -0.89
C GLU A 115 0.45 14.96 -2.37
N LEU A 116 0.68 13.90 -3.15
CA LEU A 116 0.35 13.92 -4.56
C LEU A 116 -1.17 14.01 -4.78
N VAL A 117 -1.97 13.22 -4.05
CA VAL A 117 -3.43 13.29 -4.15
C VAL A 117 -3.95 14.69 -3.82
N ASN A 118 -3.35 15.35 -2.84
CA ASN A 118 -3.76 16.69 -2.45
C ASN A 118 -3.48 17.75 -3.52
N THR A 119 -2.65 17.44 -4.51
CA THR A 119 -2.46 18.30 -5.69
C THR A 119 -3.46 17.97 -6.81
N CYS A 120 -4.08 16.81 -6.77
CA CYS A 120 -5.15 16.43 -7.69
C CYS A 120 -6.44 17.12 -7.32
N LEU A 121 -7.40 17.15 -8.27
CA LEU A 121 -8.74 17.68 -8.01
C LEU A 121 -9.75 16.54 -8.24
N PRO A 122 -9.86 15.60 -7.27
CA PRO A 122 -10.79 14.48 -7.43
C PRO A 122 -12.23 14.99 -7.55
N SER A 123 -13.00 14.38 -8.44
CA SER A 123 -14.41 14.70 -8.56
C SER A 123 -15.20 13.96 -7.48
N HIS A 124 -16.35 14.54 -7.10
CA HIS A 124 -17.26 13.89 -6.15
C HIS A 124 -18.10 12.85 -6.91
N ASN A 125 -17.96 11.57 -6.56
CA ASN A 125 -18.73 10.49 -7.18
C ASN A 125 -18.79 9.29 -6.22
N THR A 126 -19.91 9.14 -5.54
CA THR A 126 -20.11 8.08 -4.55
C THR A 126 -20.30 6.68 -5.16
N GLY A 127 -20.51 6.59 -6.48
CA GLY A 127 -20.66 5.31 -7.17
C GLY A 127 -19.38 4.79 -7.80
N ALA A 128 -18.27 5.55 -7.72
CA ALA A 128 -17.00 5.18 -8.36
C ALA A 128 -16.23 4.17 -7.51
N ASN A 129 -15.40 3.38 -8.19
CA ASN A 129 -14.42 2.52 -7.53
C ASN A 129 -13.04 2.79 -8.16
N ASN A 130 -12.20 3.52 -7.45
CA ASN A 130 -10.88 3.90 -7.94
C ASN A 130 -9.96 2.70 -8.16
N LEU A 131 -10.18 1.60 -7.45
CA LEU A 131 -9.40 0.37 -7.65
C LEU A 131 -9.46 -0.12 -9.09
N ALA A 132 -10.60 0.07 -9.77
CA ALA A 132 -10.77 -0.35 -11.15
C ALA A 132 -9.85 0.41 -12.12
N LEU A 133 -9.32 1.56 -11.72
CA LEU A 133 -8.36 2.33 -12.51
C LEU A 133 -6.93 1.79 -12.39
N TYR A 134 -6.68 0.89 -11.45
CA TYR A 134 -5.36 0.33 -11.17
C TYR A 134 -5.33 -1.19 -11.31
N LEU A 135 -6.33 -1.88 -10.81
CA LEU A 135 -6.38 -3.34 -10.77
C LEU A 135 -7.24 -3.92 -11.89
N PRO A 136 -6.85 -5.09 -12.44
CA PRO A 136 -7.76 -5.87 -13.29
C PRO A 136 -9.04 -6.23 -12.52
N GLU A 137 -10.12 -6.48 -13.24
CA GLU A 137 -11.43 -6.78 -12.65
C GLU A 137 -11.38 -7.93 -11.66
N SER A 138 -10.64 -9.00 -11.97
CA SER A 138 -10.52 -10.16 -11.07
C SER A 138 -9.90 -9.79 -9.72
N LEU A 139 -8.90 -8.89 -9.72
CA LEU A 139 -8.27 -8.46 -8.49
C LEU A 139 -9.17 -7.49 -7.70
N VAL A 140 -9.93 -6.64 -8.38
CA VAL A 140 -10.94 -5.81 -7.73
C VAL A 140 -11.95 -6.68 -6.98
N HIS A 141 -12.44 -7.74 -7.61
CA HIS A 141 -13.37 -8.67 -6.99
C HIS A 141 -12.78 -9.36 -5.76
N GLN A 142 -11.52 -9.79 -5.83
CA GLN A 142 -10.83 -10.40 -4.69
C GLN A 142 -10.71 -9.42 -3.52
N PHE A 143 -10.35 -8.17 -3.81
CA PHE A 143 -10.25 -7.13 -2.80
C PHE A 143 -11.61 -6.88 -2.13
N MET A 144 -12.65 -6.67 -2.93
CA MET A 144 -13.98 -6.37 -2.40
C MET A 144 -14.55 -7.53 -1.60
N ARG A 145 -14.27 -8.77 -1.99
CA ARG A 145 -14.69 -9.95 -1.23
C ARG A 145 -14.01 -10.01 0.12
N ALA A 146 -12.71 -9.72 0.17
CA ALA A 146 -11.97 -9.72 1.43
C ALA A 146 -12.43 -8.60 2.37
N LYS A 147 -12.87 -7.48 1.79
CA LYS A 147 -13.35 -6.33 2.55
C LYS A 147 -14.72 -6.53 3.18
N SER A 148 -15.58 -7.30 2.53
CA SER A 148 -16.97 -7.49 2.97
C SER A 148 -17.14 -8.41 4.19
#